data_5d80b5fcda5d0bd3bf13b5fe68c8291e
#
_entry.id   5d80b5fcda5d0bd3bf13b5fe68c8291e
#
_cell.length_a   1.000
_cell.length_b   1.000
_cell.length_c   1.000
_cell.angle_alpha   90.00
_cell.angle_beta   90.00
_cell.angle_gamma   90.00
#
_symmetry.space_group_name_H-M   'P 1'
#
loop_
_entity.id
_entity.type
_entity.pdbx_description
1 polymer ?
#
loop_
_entity_poly.entity_id
_entity_poly.type
_entity_poly.pdbx_seq_one_letter_code
_entity_poly.pdbx_strand_id
1 'polypeptide(L)'
;EYFYFKSDSAPEILDRGGYFDLCPLDRGSELRRNTIFALQDMGIHVEYSHHEVAPSQHEIDLRYDEALRMADNTQTYRIAVKEIARQNGVYATFMPKPMFGCNGSGMHVHQSLFRGEKNEFFDAGDPYHLSRVAKCYIAGLLRYASDIVAITNQWVNSYKRLVPGYEAPVYISWARRNRSTMVRVPMYKPGKEKATRIEYR
;
A
#
# COMPACT_ATOMS: atom_id res chain seq x y z
N GLU A 1 -2.81 3.14 -1.94
CA GLU A 1 -4.25 3.10 -2.26
C GLU A 1 -4.84 4.51 -2.17
N TYR A 2 -5.93 4.75 -2.90
CA TYR A 2 -6.61 6.06 -2.96
C TYR A 2 -8.01 5.90 -3.54
N PHE A 3 -8.81 6.96 -3.42
CA PHE A 3 -10.16 6.99 -4.00
C PHE A 3 -10.26 8.05 -5.10
N TYR A 4 -11.05 7.74 -6.13
CA TYR A 4 -11.54 8.72 -7.08
C TYR A 4 -12.99 9.07 -6.78
N PHE A 5 -13.30 10.36 -6.66
CA PHE A 5 -14.66 10.88 -6.53
C PHE A 5 -15.00 11.80 -7.71
N LYS A 6 -16.28 11.98 -8.01
CA LYS A 6 -16.71 12.86 -9.09
C LYS A 6 -16.40 14.33 -8.83
N SER A 7 -16.30 14.73 -7.55
CA SER A 7 -15.96 16.10 -7.16
C SER A 7 -15.25 16.13 -5.80
N ASP A 8 -14.73 17.29 -5.42
CA ASP A 8 -14.10 17.56 -4.13
C ASP A 8 -15.09 17.93 -3.02
N SER A 9 -16.35 18.16 -3.37
CA SER A 9 -17.38 18.64 -2.44
C SER A 9 -18.07 17.55 -1.64
N ALA A 10 -18.10 16.31 -2.16
CA ALA A 10 -18.71 15.16 -1.51
C ALA A 10 -18.05 13.84 -1.98
N PRO A 11 -18.09 12.76 -1.18
CA PRO A 11 -17.55 11.45 -1.56
C PRO A 11 -18.51 10.73 -2.56
N GLU A 12 -18.82 11.39 -3.66
CA GLU A 12 -19.66 10.82 -4.70
C GLU A 12 -18.83 9.85 -5.56
N ILE A 13 -19.17 8.56 -5.49
CA ILE A 13 -18.43 7.48 -6.12
C ILE A 13 -18.40 7.61 -7.66
N LEU A 14 -17.24 7.31 -8.22
CA LEU A 14 -17.02 7.27 -9.67
C LEU A 14 -17.60 5.98 -10.26
N ASP A 15 -17.44 4.86 -9.57
CA ASP A 15 -17.88 3.53 -9.96
C ASP A 15 -18.28 2.66 -8.76
N ARG A 16 -18.76 1.46 -9.06
CA ARG A 16 -19.15 0.42 -8.09
C ARG A 16 -18.32 -0.86 -8.27
N GLY A 17 -17.14 -0.74 -8.89
CA GLY A 17 -16.20 -1.85 -8.99
C GLY A 17 -15.74 -2.36 -7.64
N GLY A 18 -15.20 -3.56 -7.63
CA GLY A 18 -14.59 -4.23 -6.50
C GLY A 18 -13.21 -4.79 -6.86
N TYR A 19 -12.66 -5.60 -5.96
CA TYR A 19 -11.29 -6.08 -6.04
C TYR A 19 -10.98 -6.81 -7.35
N PHE A 20 -10.05 -6.26 -8.14
CA PHE A 20 -9.65 -6.74 -9.46
C PHE A 20 -10.75 -6.74 -10.53
N ASP A 21 -11.83 -5.98 -10.33
CA ASP A 21 -12.81 -5.77 -11.41
C ASP A 21 -12.18 -5.04 -12.59
N LEU A 22 -12.70 -5.33 -13.78
CA LEU A 22 -12.30 -4.75 -15.05
C LEU A 22 -13.42 -3.87 -15.62
N CYS A 23 -13.15 -3.17 -16.73
CA CYS A 23 -14.18 -2.46 -17.49
C CYS A 23 -15.31 -3.42 -17.90
N PRO A 24 -16.57 -2.99 -17.79
CA PRO A 24 -17.04 -1.62 -17.53
C PRO A 24 -17.24 -1.26 -16.04
N LEU A 25 -16.97 -2.19 -15.11
CA LEU A 25 -17.17 -1.95 -13.67
C LEU A 25 -16.10 -1.01 -13.12
N ASP A 26 -14.84 -1.21 -13.52
CA ASP A 26 -13.72 -0.32 -13.20
C ASP A 26 -13.68 0.88 -14.15
N ARG A 27 -14.22 2.01 -13.71
CA ARG A 27 -14.23 3.26 -14.49
C ARG A 27 -12.98 4.10 -14.28
N GLY A 28 -12.12 3.75 -13.35
CA GLY A 28 -10.85 4.43 -13.06
C GLY A 28 -9.64 3.88 -13.83
N SER A 29 -9.80 2.83 -14.63
CA SER A 29 -8.70 2.15 -15.33
C SER A 29 -7.89 3.07 -16.24
N GLU A 30 -8.56 3.95 -17.00
CA GLU A 30 -7.89 4.94 -17.85
C GLU A 30 -7.10 5.98 -17.04
N LEU A 31 -7.65 6.45 -15.93
CA LEU A 31 -6.97 7.39 -15.04
C LEU A 31 -5.70 6.77 -14.45
N ARG A 32 -5.79 5.50 -14.01
CA ARG A 32 -4.62 4.76 -13.53
C ARG A 32 -3.58 4.58 -14.63
N ARG A 33 -4.00 4.20 -15.85
CA ARG A 33 -3.10 4.04 -17.00
C ARG A 33 -2.36 5.34 -17.31
N ASN A 34 -3.05 6.46 -17.38
CA ASN A 34 -2.44 7.76 -17.64
C ASN A 34 -1.47 8.16 -16.51
N THR A 35 -1.83 7.87 -15.27
CA THR A 35 -0.94 8.08 -14.11
C THR A 35 0.33 7.22 -14.22
N ILE A 36 0.19 5.95 -14.59
CA ILE A 36 1.32 5.02 -14.77
C ILE A 36 2.29 5.53 -15.84
N PHE A 37 1.78 5.96 -16.99
CA PHE A 37 2.63 6.52 -18.05
C PHE A 37 3.36 7.78 -17.57
N ALA A 38 2.68 8.71 -16.91
CA ALA A 38 3.33 9.89 -16.35
C ALA A 38 4.42 9.54 -15.31
N LEU A 39 4.19 8.54 -14.46
CA LEU A 39 5.19 8.06 -13.50
C LEU A 39 6.41 7.44 -14.21
N GLN A 40 6.16 6.61 -15.23
CA GLN A 40 7.23 5.99 -16.02
C GLN A 40 8.07 7.03 -16.77
N ASP A 41 7.46 8.06 -17.33
CA ASP A 41 8.16 9.17 -17.99
C ASP A 41 9.04 9.96 -17.00
N MET A 42 8.68 9.98 -15.71
CA MET A 42 9.50 10.56 -14.62
C MET A 42 10.53 9.56 -14.04
N GLY A 43 10.66 8.35 -14.61
CA GLY A 43 11.57 7.31 -14.14
C GLY A 43 11.09 6.54 -12.90
N ILE A 44 9.82 6.67 -12.52
CA ILE A 44 9.21 5.93 -11.40
C ILE A 44 8.57 4.66 -11.93
N HIS A 45 9.11 3.50 -11.55
CA HIS A 45 8.63 2.22 -12.06
C HIS A 45 7.43 1.71 -11.27
N VAL A 46 6.39 1.32 -12.00
CA VAL A 46 5.17 0.68 -11.49
C VAL A 46 5.25 -0.83 -11.72
N GLU A 47 4.86 -1.63 -10.72
CA GLU A 47 4.76 -3.09 -10.87
C GLU A 47 3.41 -3.50 -11.44
N TYR A 48 2.31 -3.04 -10.84
CA TYR A 48 0.95 -3.27 -11.33
C TYR A 48 -0.02 -2.26 -10.72
N SER A 49 -1.28 -2.30 -11.19
CA SER A 49 -2.38 -1.53 -10.63
C SER A 49 -3.69 -2.28 -10.79
N HIS A 50 -4.63 -2.01 -9.92
CA HIS A 50 -5.95 -2.64 -9.95
C HIS A 50 -7.02 -1.76 -9.28
N HIS A 51 -8.29 -2.13 -9.49
CA HIS A 51 -9.39 -1.65 -8.68
C HIS A 51 -9.32 -2.32 -7.31
N GLU A 52 -9.49 -1.57 -6.24
CA GLU A 52 -9.47 -2.07 -4.87
C GLU A 52 -10.87 -2.52 -4.41
N VAL A 53 -10.97 -2.96 -3.12
CA VAL A 53 -12.18 -3.59 -2.57
C VAL A 53 -13.37 -2.63 -2.51
N ALA A 54 -13.13 -1.38 -2.10
CA ALA A 54 -14.23 -0.41 -1.96
C ALA A 54 -14.62 0.21 -3.31
N PRO A 55 -15.88 0.58 -3.51
CA PRO A 55 -16.29 1.38 -4.66
C PRO A 55 -15.40 2.61 -4.85
N SER A 56 -14.98 2.87 -6.09
CA SER A 56 -14.08 3.99 -6.43
C SER A 56 -12.70 3.96 -5.79
N GLN A 57 -12.28 2.83 -5.23
CA GLN A 57 -10.95 2.65 -4.63
C GLN A 57 -10.00 2.00 -5.63
N HIS A 58 -8.79 2.54 -5.70
CA HIS A 58 -7.77 2.12 -6.65
C HIS A 58 -6.42 1.98 -5.97
N GLU A 59 -5.57 1.13 -6.55
CA GLU A 59 -4.19 0.93 -6.11
C GLU A 59 -3.23 0.96 -7.29
N ILE A 60 -2.06 1.55 -7.06
CA ILE A 60 -0.90 1.47 -7.94
C ILE A 60 0.29 1.09 -7.07
N ASP A 61 0.92 -0.03 -7.40
CA ASP A 61 2.09 -0.55 -6.68
C ASP A 61 3.36 -0.10 -7.36
N LEU A 62 4.23 0.55 -6.60
CA LEU A 62 5.53 0.97 -7.07
C LEU A 62 6.54 -0.16 -6.90
N ARG A 63 7.41 -0.33 -7.91
CA ARG A 63 8.55 -1.22 -7.81
C ARG A 63 9.48 -0.72 -6.69
N TYR A 64 10.02 -1.66 -5.89
CA TYR A 64 10.91 -1.32 -4.79
C TYR A 64 12.14 -0.51 -5.24
N ASP A 65 12.59 0.37 -4.38
CA ASP A 65 13.80 1.17 -4.53
C ASP A 65 14.43 1.41 -3.15
N GLU A 66 15.55 2.11 -3.11
CA GLU A 66 16.13 2.55 -1.84
C GLU A 66 15.15 3.43 -1.05
N ALA A 67 15.21 3.34 0.28
CA ALA A 67 14.21 3.92 1.17
C ALA A 67 13.99 5.43 0.94
N LEU A 68 15.05 6.22 0.79
CA LEU A 68 14.92 7.66 0.57
C LEU A 68 14.30 7.96 -0.80
N ARG A 69 14.79 7.29 -1.85
CA ARG A 69 14.24 7.44 -3.20
C ARG A 69 12.77 7.01 -3.26
N MET A 70 12.42 5.90 -2.58
CA MET A 70 11.02 5.47 -2.51
C MET A 70 10.14 6.48 -1.78
N ALA A 71 10.63 7.13 -0.74
CA ALA A 71 9.91 8.20 -0.06
C ALA A 71 9.63 9.38 -1.01
N ASP A 72 10.63 9.82 -1.78
CA ASP A 72 10.49 10.88 -2.79
C ASP A 72 9.52 10.45 -3.91
N ASN A 73 9.67 9.22 -4.42
CA ASN A 73 8.79 8.64 -5.44
C ASN A 73 7.34 8.60 -4.96
N THR A 74 7.10 8.28 -3.69
CA THR A 74 5.76 8.24 -3.11
C THR A 74 5.12 9.64 -3.05
N GLN A 75 5.88 10.69 -2.75
CA GLN A 75 5.36 12.07 -2.80
C GLN A 75 5.02 12.48 -4.23
N THR A 76 5.92 12.20 -5.17
CA THR A 76 5.69 12.47 -6.61
C THR A 76 4.47 11.70 -7.13
N TYR A 77 4.36 10.42 -6.80
CA TYR A 77 3.19 9.59 -7.12
C TYR A 77 1.88 10.21 -6.65
N ARG A 78 1.81 10.68 -5.40
CA ARG A 78 0.60 11.31 -4.86
C ARG A 78 0.21 12.58 -5.60
N ILE A 79 1.18 13.35 -6.05
CA ILE A 79 0.95 14.55 -6.87
C ILE A 79 0.45 14.13 -8.25
N ALA A 80 1.10 13.17 -8.90
CA ALA A 80 0.73 12.69 -10.23
C ALA A 80 -0.72 12.16 -10.27
N VAL A 81 -1.10 11.32 -9.30
CA VAL A 81 -2.48 10.81 -9.18
C VAL A 81 -3.50 11.95 -9.10
N LYS A 82 -3.25 12.95 -8.26
CA LYS A 82 -4.16 14.08 -8.06
C LYS A 82 -4.24 14.97 -9.31
N GLU A 83 -3.11 15.21 -9.94
CA GLU A 83 -3.06 16.08 -11.11
C GLU A 83 -3.72 15.43 -12.33
N ILE A 84 -3.47 14.15 -12.59
CA ILE A 84 -4.15 13.42 -13.66
C ILE A 84 -5.66 13.34 -13.41
N ALA A 85 -6.08 13.11 -12.16
CA ALA A 85 -7.49 13.14 -11.80
C ALA A 85 -8.12 14.51 -12.11
N ARG A 86 -7.49 15.60 -11.65
CA ARG A 86 -7.94 16.98 -11.87
C ARG A 86 -8.07 17.31 -13.35
N GLN A 87 -7.10 16.92 -14.18
CA GLN A 87 -7.13 17.14 -15.62
C GLN A 87 -8.29 16.41 -16.32
N ASN A 88 -8.78 15.34 -15.71
CA ASN A 88 -9.90 14.54 -16.22
C ASN A 88 -11.25 14.82 -15.52
N GLY A 89 -11.34 15.91 -14.76
CA GLY A 89 -12.57 16.30 -14.07
C GLY A 89 -12.97 15.37 -12.92
N VAL A 90 -12.01 14.68 -12.31
CA VAL A 90 -12.17 13.73 -11.21
C VAL A 90 -11.34 14.21 -10.01
N TYR A 91 -11.82 13.96 -8.81
CA TYR A 91 -11.10 14.25 -7.58
C TYR A 91 -10.45 13.01 -7.00
N ALA A 92 -9.14 13.06 -6.75
CA ALA A 92 -8.39 11.98 -6.11
C ALA A 92 -8.05 12.32 -4.67
N THR A 93 -8.26 11.37 -3.74
CA THR A 93 -7.93 11.51 -2.33
C THR A 93 -7.19 10.32 -1.77
N PHE A 94 -6.15 10.59 -0.97
CA PHE A 94 -5.43 9.62 -0.15
C PHE A 94 -5.93 9.61 1.31
N MET A 95 -7.13 10.10 1.56
CA MET A 95 -7.76 10.05 2.87
C MET A 95 -7.94 8.60 3.33
N PRO A 96 -7.47 8.21 4.52
CA PRO A 96 -7.50 6.82 4.96
C PRO A 96 -8.89 6.18 4.99
N LYS A 97 -9.92 6.94 5.38
CA LYS A 97 -11.30 6.45 5.46
C LYS A 97 -12.29 7.53 5.01
N PRO A 98 -12.41 7.78 3.69
CA PRO A 98 -13.31 8.82 3.20
C PRO A 98 -14.78 8.43 3.26
N MET A 99 -15.09 7.13 3.25
CA MET A 99 -16.46 6.61 3.30
C MET A 99 -16.64 5.66 4.48
N PHE A 100 -17.80 5.76 5.12
CA PHE A 100 -18.22 4.81 6.17
C PHE A 100 -18.72 3.49 5.55
N GLY A 101 -18.53 2.38 6.25
CA GLY A 101 -19.09 1.08 5.86
C GLY A 101 -18.39 0.34 4.71
N CYS A 102 -17.23 0.82 4.23
CA CYS A 102 -16.42 0.14 3.23
C CYS A 102 -14.93 0.14 3.62
N ASN A 103 -14.06 -0.53 2.86
CA ASN A 103 -12.63 -0.53 3.08
C ASN A 103 -12.05 0.88 2.98
N GLY A 104 -10.99 1.17 3.72
CA GLY A 104 -10.22 2.39 3.63
C GLY A 104 -8.89 2.17 2.90
N SER A 105 -8.17 3.26 2.62
CA SER A 105 -6.88 3.22 1.95
C SER A 105 -5.72 3.15 2.94
N GLY A 106 -4.80 2.21 2.72
CA GLY A 106 -3.53 2.10 3.41
C GLY A 106 -2.37 2.43 2.48
N MET A 107 -1.23 2.76 3.07
CA MET A 107 0.06 2.75 2.39
C MET A 107 0.88 1.60 2.98
N HIS A 108 0.78 0.43 2.39
CA HIS A 108 1.49 -0.75 2.85
C HIS A 108 2.95 -0.68 2.39
N VAL A 109 3.88 -0.64 3.34
CA VAL A 109 5.30 -0.49 3.04
C VAL A 109 6.00 -1.83 3.15
N HIS A 110 6.40 -2.38 1.99
CA HIS A 110 7.25 -3.56 1.91
C HIS A 110 8.70 -3.17 2.19
N GLN A 111 9.35 -3.91 3.09
CA GLN A 111 10.69 -3.59 3.59
C GLN A 111 11.57 -4.83 3.59
N SER A 112 12.84 -4.63 3.22
CA SER A 112 13.91 -5.63 3.32
C SER A 112 15.24 -4.93 3.57
N LEU A 113 16.22 -5.64 4.12
CA LEU A 113 17.56 -5.13 4.31
C LEU A 113 18.53 -5.92 3.45
N PHE A 114 19.41 -5.21 2.76
CA PHE A 114 20.44 -5.79 1.91
C PHE A 114 21.83 -5.43 2.40
N ARG A 115 22.76 -6.37 2.22
CA ARG A 115 24.20 -6.13 2.32
C ARG A 115 24.82 -6.49 0.97
N GLY A 116 25.09 -5.48 0.18
CA GLY A 116 25.38 -5.68 -1.25
C GLY A 116 24.21 -6.37 -1.95
N GLU A 117 24.44 -7.49 -2.59
CA GLU A 117 23.42 -8.26 -3.32
C GLU A 117 22.65 -9.27 -2.45
N LYS A 118 23.02 -9.43 -1.18
CA LYS A 118 22.41 -10.42 -0.27
C LYS A 118 21.28 -9.81 0.52
N ASN A 119 20.09 -10.43 0.45
CA ASN A 119 18.96 -10.11 1.31
C ASN A 119 19.21 -10.67 2.72
N GLU A 120 19.37 -9.80 3.71
CA GLU A 120 19.64 -10.17 5.11
C GLU A 120 18.39 -10.69 5.84
N PHE A 121 17.20 -10.62 5.22
CA PHE A 121 15.97 -11.16 5.81
C PHE A 121 15.76 -12.65 5.55
N PHE A 122 16.43 -13.22 4.53
CA PHE A 122 16.26 -14.62 4.15
C PHE A 122 17.15 -15.56 4.97
N ASP A 123 16.58 -16.68 5.39
CA ASP A 123 17.28 -17.84 5.97
C ASP A 123 16.61 -19.15 5.50
N ALA A 124 17.34 -19.95 4.74
CA ALA A 124 16.83 -21.22 4.21
C ALA A 124 16.53 -22.27 5.29
N GLY A 125 17.21 -22.18 6.43
CA GLY A 125 17.06 -23.14 7.56
C GLY A 125 15.88 -22.84 8.48
N ASP A 126 15.24 -21.68 8.34
CA ASP A 126 14.13 -21.28 9.19
C ASP A 126 12.77 -21.74 8.61
N PRO A 127 11.83 -22.24 9.42
CA PRO A 127 10.51 -22.69 8.96
C PRO A 127 9.69 -21.64 8.21
N TYR A 128 9.98 -20.36 8.46
CA TYR A 128 9.34 -19.23 7.80
C TYR A 128 10.24 -18.54 6.77
N HIS A 129 11.46 -19.09 6.56
CA HIS A 129 12.52 -18.49 5.74
C HIS A 129 12.92 -17.09 6.19
N LEU A 130 12.80 -16.79 7.51
CA LEU A 130 13.14 -15.53 8.12
C LEU A 130 14.42 -15.64 8.95
N SER A 131 15.41 -14.84 8.61
CA SER A 131 16.64 -14.73 9.39
C SER A 131 16.39 -14.14 10.79
N ARG A 132 17.40 -14.25 11.66
CA ARG A 132 17.39 -13.56 12.95
C ARG A 132 17.24 -12.04 12.79
N VAL A 133 17.84 -11.46 11.74
CA VAL A 133 17.73 -10.02 11.42
C VAL A 133 16.29 -9.66 11.13
N ALA A 134 15.60 -10.41 10.28
CA ALA A 134 14.19 -10.19 9.97
C ALA A 134 13.30 -10.29 11.22
N LYS A 135 13.53 -11.31 12.05
CA LYS A 135 12.77 -11.49 13.30
C LYS A 135 12.99 -10.34 14.29
N CYS A 136 14.23 -9.87 14.44
CA CYS A 136 14.55 -8.69 15.28
C CYS A 136 13.90 -7.42 14.71
N TYR A 137 13.89 -7.26 13.39
CA TYR A 137 13.25 -6.13 12.72
C TYR A 137 11.73 -6.10 12.99
N ILE A 138 11.06 -7.24 12.80
CA ILE A 138 9.63 -7.40 13.13
C ILE A 138 9.38 -7.08 14.61
N ALA A 139 10.19 -7.65 15.52
CA ALA A 139 10.06 -7.40 16.96
C ALA A 139 10.22 -5.90 17.31
N GLY A 140 11.12 -5.20 16.64
CA GLY A 140 11.30 -3.75 16.77
C GLY A 140 10.05 -2.98 16.37
N LEU A 141 9.48 -3.28 15.20
CA LEU A 141 8.23 -2.65 14.72
C LEU A 141 7.08 -2.88 15.71
N LEU A 142 6.91 -4.11 16.22
CA LEU A 142 5.88 -4.42 17.21
C LEU A 142 6.14 -3.70 18.54
N ARG A 143 7.40 -3.67 19.01
CA ARG A 143 7.79 -3.02 20.28
C ARG A 143 7.49 -1.54 20.28
N TYR A 144 7.80 -0.86 19.18
CA TYR A 144 7.66 0.60 19.06
C TYR A 144 6.39 1.04 18.31
N ALA A 145 5.44 0.12 18.11
CA ALA A 145 4.20 0.41 17.38
C ALA A 145 3.48 1.65 17.90
N SER A 146 3.32 1.77 19.23
CA SER A 146 2.65 2.91 19.85
C SER A 146 3.40 4.23 19.67
N ASP A 147 4.73 4.17 19.57
CA ASP A 147 5.56 5.38 19.41
C ASP A 147 5.54 5.87 17.97
N ILE A 148 5.60 4.95 16.99
CA ILE A 148 5.63 5.31 15.57
C ILE A 148 4.26 5.64 14.99
N VAL A 149 3.16 5.21 15.63
CA VAL A 149 1.80 5.43 15.14
C VAL A 149 1.45 6.92 14.99
N ALA A 150 2.05 7.79 15.80
CA ALA A 150 1.89 9.24 15.68
C ALA A 150 2.39 9.80 14.33
N ILE A 151 3.31 9.10 13.68
CA ILE A 151 3.85 9.45 12.37
C ILE A 151 3.14 8.68 11.25
N THR A 152 2.94 7.37 11.43
CA THR A 152 2.35 6.50 10.41
C THR A 152 0.83 6.63 10.29
N ASN A 153 0.15 7.10 11.34
CA ASN A 153 -1.30 7.31 11.40
C ASN A 153 -1.62 8.67 12.04
N GLN A 154 -1.08 9.73 11.49
CA GLN A 154 -1.05 11.08 12.07
C GLN A 154 -2.39 11.83 12.07
N TRP A 155 -3.41 11.33 11.36
CA TRP A 155 -4.70 12.00 11.26
C TRP A 155 -5.78 11.28 12.08
N VAL A 156 -6.72 12.02 12.60
CA VAL A 156 -7.92 11.44 13.25
C VAL A 156 -8.62 10.45 12.32
N ASN A 157 -8.68 10.75 11.03
CA ASN A 157 -9.26 9.87 10.02
C ASN A 157 -8.49 8.55 9.85
N SER A 158 -7.18 8.50 10.14
CA SER A 158 -6.40 7.26 10.13
C SER A 158 -6.98 6.20 11.06
N TYR A 159 -7.42 6.60 12.24
CA TYR A 159 -8.02 5.69 13.24
C TYR A 159 -9.43 5.23 12.85
N LYS A 160 -10.12 5.92 11.96
CA LYS A 160 -11.39 5.44 11.39
C LYS A 160 -11.18 4.28 10.41
N ARG A 161 -9.97 4.16 9.83
CA ARG A 161 -9.57 3.01 9.01
C ARG A 161 -9.24 1.79 9.88
N LEU A 162 -8.60 1.97 11.02
CA LEU A 162 -8.06 0.91 11.88
C LEU A 162 -9.17 0.24 12.72
N VAL A 163 -10.18 -0.32 12.04
CA VAL A 163 -11.33 -0.99 12.65
C VAL A 163 -11.50 -2.40 12.08
N PRO A 164 -12.04 -3.36 12.87
CA PRO A 164 -12.23 -4.74 12.41
C PRO A 164 -13.15 -4.84 11.19
N GLY A 165 -12.93 -5.86 10.35
CA GLY A 165 -13.80 -6.21 9.23
C GLY A 165 -13.47 -5.55 7.90
N TYR A 166 -12.45 -4.71 7.81
CA TYR A 166 -12.09 -3.96 6.60
C TYR A 166 -10.61 -4.14 6.17
N GLU A 167 -10.03 -5.29 6.45
CA GLU A 167 -8.64 -5.65 6.09
C GLU A 167 -7.56 -4.68 6.62
N ALA A 168 -7.89 -3.85 7.61
CA ALA A 168 -6.95 -2.95 8.25
C ALA A 168 -6.29 -3.60 9.48
N PRO A 169 -5.07 -3.22 9.85
CA PRO A 169 -4.41 -3.72 11.04
C PRO A 169 -5.07 -3.16 12.29
N VAL A 170 -5.60 -4.05 13.13
CA VAL A 170 -6.23 -3.69 14.42
C VAL A 170 -5.49 -4.27 15.62
N TYR A 171 -4.51 -5.13 15.39
CA TYR A 171 -3.70 -5.78 16.41
C TYR A 171 -2.21 -5.53 16.18
N ILE A 172 -1.49 -5.22 17.24
CA ILE A 172 -0.02 -5.17 17.25
C ILE A 172 0.49 -6.62 17.24
N SER A 173 0.52 -7.20 16.06
CA SER A 173 0.91 -8.59 15.84
C SER A 173 1.53 -8.76 14.46
N TRP A 174 2.14 -9.92 14.22
CA TRP A 174 2.61 -10.31 12.90
C TRP A 174 2.04 -11.66 12.49
N ALA A 175 1.89 -11.88 11.21
CA ALA A 175 1.48 -13.16 10.65
C ALA A 175 1.95 -13.35 9.21
N ARG A 176 1.88 -14.61 8.75
CA ARG A 176 2.09 -15.00 7.36
C ARG A 176 0.84 -14.87 6.59
N ARG A 177 0.27 -14.19 5.89
CA ARG A 177 -0.97 -14.16 5.08
C ARG A 177 -2.12 -13.32 5.65
N ASN A 178 -2.19 -13.11 6.95
CA ASN A 178 -3.29 -12.35 7.53
C ASN A 178 -3.13 -10.86 7.24
N ARG A 179 -4.11 -10.25 6.60
CA ARG A 179 -4.16 -8.83 6.26
C ARG A 179 -4.62 -7.91 7.40
N SER A 180 -5.05 -8.50 8.52
CA SER A 180 -5.48 -7.73 9.71
C SER A 180 -4.37 -7.57 10.76
N THR A 181 -3.14 -8.03 10.46
CA THR A 181 -1.99 -7.85 11.33
C THR A 181 -1.18 -6.63 10.92
N MET A 182 -0.53 -5.98 11.89
CA MET A 182 0.30 -4.80 11.64
C MET A 182 1.53 -5.12 10.76
N VAL A 183 2.12 -6.29 10.96
CA VAL A 183 3.22 -6.79 10.13
C VAL A 183 2.79 -8.09 9.45
N ARG A 184 2.74 -8.07 8.14
CA ARG A 184 2.53 -9.27 7.33
C ARG A 184 3.85 -9.73 6.72
N VAL A 185 4.12 -11.04 6.76
CA VAL A 185 5.23 -11.67 6.05
C VAL A 185 4.68 -12.37 4.82
N PRO A 186 4.94 -11.85 3.61
CA PRO A 186 4.55 -12.53 2.36
C PRO A 186 5.18 -13.91 2.26
N MET A 187 4.48 -14.82 1.58
CA MET A 187 5.00 -16.17 1.41
C MET A 187 6.26 -16.19 0.55
N TYR A 188 7.27 -16.91 1.04
CA TYR A 188 8.44 -17.26 0.24
C TYR A 188 8.03 -18.08 -0.99
N LYS A 189 8.63 -17.79 -2.13
CA LYS A 189 8.55 -18.61 -3.35
C LYS A 189 9.93 -19.16 -3.65
N PRO A 190 10.06 -20.48 -3.92
CA PRO A 190 11.36 -21.09 -4.25
C PRO A 190 12.10 -20.32 -5.36
N GLY A 191 13.40 -20.08 -5.16
CA GLY A 191 14.23 -19.31 -6.08
C GLY A 191 14.04 -17.79 -6.03
N LYS A 192 13.30 -17.25 -5.04
CA LYS A 192 13.03 -15.83 -4.85
C LYS A 192 13.55 -15.32 -3.50
N GLU A 193 14.74 -15.75 -3.09
CA GLU A 193 15.38 -15.36 -1.82
C GLU A 193 15.53 -13.85 -1.71
N LYS A 194 15.91 -13.18 -2.80
CA LYS A 194 16.04 -11.72 -2.85
C LYS A 194 14.70 -10.99 -2.63
N ALA A 195 13.56 -11.63 -2.83
CA ALA A 195 12.24 -11.04 -2.64
C ALA A 195 11.68 -11.23 -1.21
N THR A 196 12.45 -11.82 -0.29
CA THR A 196 12.05 -11.96 1.11
C THR A 196 11.91 -10.57 1.75
N ARG A 197 10.75 -10.31 2.33
CA ARG A 197 10.40 -9.00 2.86
C ARG A 197 9.36 -9.09 3.97
N ILE A 198 9.22 -8.04 4.72
CA ILE A 198 8.06 -7.81 5.58
C ILE A 198 7.20 -6.69 4.97
N GLU A 199 5.95 -6.65 5.32
CA GLU A 199 5.01 -5.60 4.95
C GLU A 199 4.47 -4.97 6.24
N TYR A 200 4.71 -3.69 6.43
CA TYR A 200 4.09 -2.87 7.46
C TYR A 200 2.81 -2.26 6.88
N ARG A 201 1.67 -2.45 7.57
CA ARG A 201 0.33 -2.13 7.03
C ARG A 201 -0.30 -0.95 7.74
#